data_96818b70ce24ab3915eaecac45c34a79
#
_entry.id   96818b70ce24ab3915eaecac45c34a79
#
_cell.length_a   1.000
_cell.length_b   1.000
_cell.length_c   1.000
_cell.angle_alpha   90.00
_cell.angle_beta   90.00
_cell.angle_gamma   90.00
#
_symmetry.space_group_name_H-M   'P 1'
#
loop_
_entity.id
_entity.type
_entity.pdbx_description
1 polymer ?
#
loop_
_entity_poly.entity_id
_entity_poly.type
_entity_poly.pdbx_seq_one_letter_code
_entity_poly.pdbx_strand_id
1 'polypeptide(L)'
;MLGYNVIDISSYIIEYSNEIGSPVSNLKLQKLLYYSQAAMLVELGQKCFDSKIMAWEFGPVVVEAYQHYKEYGRDVIPNQEDCKRMKLDGKTMKIIYEPSKKIDNVTKKIISKVVDSYSQIRNPFELVRKTREEDPWKNTDLNQ
;
A
#
# COMPACT_ATOMS: atom_id res chain seq x y z
N MET A 1 0.54 18.46 6.08
CA MET A 1 1.67 17.52 6.28
C MET A 1 1.71 16.50 5.16
N LEU A 2 2.90 16.31 4.59
CA LEU A 2 3.09 15.35 3.50
C LEU A 2 3.11 13.93 4.04
N GLY A 3 2.46 13.01 3.33
CA GLY A 3 2.48 11.60 3.66
C GLY A 3 3.80 10.94 3.28
N TYR A 4 3.93 9.67 3.62
CA TYR A 4 5.08 8.87 3.22
C TYR A 4 4.97 8.54 1.73
N ASN A 5 6.06 8.05 1.16
CA ASN A 5 6.00 7.49 -0.18
C ASN A 5 5.25 6.15 -0.12
N VAL A 6 4.35 5.93 -1.07
CA VAL A 6 3.51 4.72 -1.06
C VAL A 6 4.33 3.43 -1.20
N ILE A 7 5.51 3.49 -1.84
CA ILE A 7 6.35 2.31 -1.96
C ILE A 7 6.96 1.93 -0.61
N ASP A 8 7.32 2.91 0.22
CA ASP A 8 7.80 2.65 1.57
C ASP A 8 6.71 2.03 2.44
N ILE A 9 5.50 2.55 2.35
CA ILE A 9 4.34 2.00 3.06
C ILE A 9 4.04 0.58 2.57
N SER A 10 4.07 0.36 1.25
CA SER A 10 3.84 -0.95 0.65
C SER A 10 4.87 -1.97 1.14
N SER A 11 6.14 -1.57 1.16
CA SER A 11 7.23 -2.42 1.63
C SER A 11 7.01 -2.84 3.09
N TYR A 12 6.59 -1.92 3.93
CA TYR A 12 6.27 -2.23 5.33
C TYR A 12 5.09 -3.21 5.43
N ILE A 13 4.03 -3.00 4.66
CA ILE A 13 2.87 -3.90 4.65
C ILE A 13 3.30 -5.31 4.23
N ILE A 14 4.09 -5.42 3.18
CA ILE A 14 4.57 -6.70 2.66
C ILE A 14 5.41 -7.41 3.73
N GLU A 15 6.37 -6.71 4.32
CA GLU A 15 7.25 -7.29 5.34
C GLU A 15 6.46 -7.74 6.56
N TYR A 16 5.58 -6.90 7.07
CA TYR A 16 4.75 -7.24 8.23
C TYR A 16 3.82 -8.42 7.93
N SER A 17 3.20 -8.43 6.76
CA SER A 17 2.30 -9.51 6.34
C SER A 17 3.04 -10.84 6.24
N ASN A 18 4.25 -10.83 5.69
CA ASN A 18 5.07 -12.04 5.63
C ASN A 18 5.48 -12.51 7.03
N GLU A 19 5.80 -11.58 7.91
CA GLU A 19 6.20 -11.89 9.28
C GLU A 19 5.10 -12.58 10.07
N ILE A 20 3.84 -12.15 9.89
CA ILE A 20 2.70 -12.77 10.59
C ILE A 20 2.15 -13.99 9.85
N GLY A 21 2.78 -14.42 8.77
CA GLY A 21 2.34 -15.59 8.01
C GLY A 21 1.12 -15.37 7.14
N SER A 22 0.85 -14.12 6.74
CA SER A 22 -0.28 -13.76 5.89
C SER A 22 0.19 -12.95 4.68
N PRO A 23 1.00 -13.56 3.80
CA PRO A 23 1.56 -12.84 2.66
C PRO A 23 0.49 -12.28 1.73
N VAL A 24 0.84 -11.23 1.01
CA VAL A 24 -0.11 -10.50 0.17
C VAL A 24 0.27 -10.58 -1.31
N SER A 25 -0.76 -10.67 -2.16
CA SER A 25 -0.64 -10.44 -3.59
C SER A 25 -0.75 -8.93 -3.85
N ASN A 26 -0.49 -8.52 -5.09
CA ASN A 26 -0.65 -7.11 -5.46
C ASN A 26 -2.09 -6.63 -5.24
N LEU A 27 -3.08 -7.44 -5.61
CA LEU A 27 -4.49 -7.07 -5.42
C LEU A 27 -4.82 -6.84 -3.94
N LYS A 28 -4.38 -7.74 -3.06
CA LYS A 28 -4.61 -7.60 -1.62
C LYS A 28 -3.85 -6.39 -1.06
N LEU A 29 -2.63 -6.16 -1.53
CA LEU A 29 -1.84 -5.00 -1.13
C LEU A 29 -2.58 -3.70 -1.42
N GLN A 30 -3.21 -3.58 -2.60
CA GLN A 30 -3.95 -2.38 -2.97
C GLN A 30 -5.08 -2.10 -1.97
N LYS A 31 -5.77 -3.13 -1.53
CA LYS A 31 -6.86 -2.97 -0.57
C LYS A 31 -6.35 -2.58 0.82
N LEU A 32 -5.23 -3.15 1.22
CA LEU A 32 -4.60 -2.78 2.49
C LEU A 32 -4.07 -1.35 2.46
N LEU A 33 -3.57 -0.89 1.33
CA LEU A 33 -3.16 0.51 1.15
C LEU A 33 -4.37 1.44 1.31
N TYR A 34 -5.49 1.09 0.68
CA TYR A 34 -6.71 1.87 0.82
C TYR A 34 -7.16 1.98 2.28
N TYR A 35 -7.21 0.85 2.99
CA TYR A 35 -7.62 0.84 4.39
C TYR A 35 -6.63 1.57 5.29
N SER A 36 -5.34 1.48 4.98
CA SER A 36 -4.30 2.20 5.74
C SER A 36 -4.47 3.70 5.58
N GLN A 37 -4.74 4.17 4.37
CA GLN A 37 -5.01 5.59 4.12
C GLN A 37 -6.24 6.05 4.90
N ALA A 38 -7.32 5.27 4.83
CA ALA A 38 -8.56 5.61 5.53
C ALA A 38 -8.34 5.64 7.05
N ALA A 39 -7.63 4.66 7.59
CA ALA A 39 -7.36 4.61 9.04
C ALA A 39 -6.53 5.80 9.51
N MET A 40 -5.51 6.19 8.76
CA MET A 40 -4.68 7.35 9.09
C MET A 40 -5.50 8.63 9.07
N LEU A 41 -6.36 8.80 8.08
CA LEU A 41 -7.22 10.00 8.00
C LEU A 41 -8.21 10.06 9.16
N VAL A 42 -8.79 8.91 9.54
CA VAL A 42 -9.76 8.85 10.65
C VAL A 42 -9.08 9.09 12.00
N GLU A 43 -7.95 8.42 12.25
CA GLU A 43 -7.31 8.45 13.57
C GLU A 43 -6.43 9.68 13.79
N LEU A 44 -5.74 10.16 12.76
CA LEU A 44 -4.77 11.25 12.89
C LEU A 44 -5.12 12.48 12.04
N GLY A 45 -6.11 12.41 11.17
CA GLY A 45 -6.40 13.48 10.24
C GLY A 45 -5.27 13.75 9.24
N GLN A 46 -4.43 12.77 8.99
CA GLN A 46 -3.27 12.88 8.12
C GLN A 46 -3.28 11.80 7.06
N LYS A 47 -2.72 12.10 5.89
CA LYS A 47 -2.53 11.11 4.85
C LYS A 47 -1.42 10.15 5.24
N CYS A 48 -1.62 8.86 4.98
CA CYS A 48 -0.57 7.84 5.11
C CYS A 48 0.46 8.01 4.00
N PHE A 49 -0.02 8.25 2.78
CA PHE A 49 0.83 8.46 1.61
C PHE A 49 0.17 9.49 0.69
N ASP A 50 0.96 10.06 -0.22
CA ASP A 50 0.49 11.14 -1.09
C ASP A 50 -0.07 10.66 -2.43
N SER A 51 0.15 9.41 -2.81
CA SER A 51 -0.30 8.87 -4.08
C SER A 51 -1.81 8.82 -4.18
N LYS A 52 -2.32 9.05 -5.38
CA LYS A 52 -3.74 9.04 -5.67
C LYS A 52 -4.31 7.62 -5.64
N ILE A 53 -5.52 7.49 -5.11
CA ILE A 53 -6.28 6.24 -5.14
C ILE A 53 -7.31 6.35 -6.24
N MET A 54 -7.31 5.38 -7.16
CA MET A 54 -8.25 5.33 -8.28
C MET A 54 -9.30 4.26 -8.02
N ALA A 55 -10.51 4.50 -8.48
CA ALA A 55 -11.61 3.53 -8.37
C ALA A 55 -11.65 2.68 -9.63
N TRP A 56 -11.11 1.47 -9.56
CA TRP A 56 -11.06 0.51 -10.65
C TRP A 56 -12.11 -0.60 -10.47
N GLU A 57 -12.22 -1.47 -11.47
CA GLU A 57 -13.20 -2.57 -11.49
C GLU A 57 -13.19 -3.41 -10.21
N PHE A 58 -12.02 -3.76 -9.72
CA PHE A 58 -11.88 -4.59 -8.51
C PHE A 58 -11.71 -3.76 -7.23
N GLY A 59 -12.14 -2.51 -7.26
CA GLY A 59 -12.10 -1.64 -6.09
C GLY A 59 -11.00 -0.59 -6.17
N PRO A 60 -10.67 0.06 -5.04
CA PRO A 60 -9.66 1.11 -5.03
C PRO A 60 -8.25 0.57 -5.29
N VAL A 61 -7.50 1.32 -6.09
CA VAL A 61 -6.14 0.96 -6.49
C VAL A 61 -5.24 2.19 -6.40
N VAL A 62 -4.08 2.03 -5.78
CA VAL A 62 -3.01 3.02 -5.81
C VAL A 62 -2.13 2.67 -7.00
N VAL A 63 -2.30 3.40 -8.10
CA VAL A 63 -1.70 3.06 -9.39
C VAL A 63 -0.17 2.94 -9.30
N GLU A 64 0.47 3.86 -8.61
CA GLU A 64 1.93 3.84 -8.46
C GLU A 64 2.41 2.52 -7.84
N ALA A 65 1.77 2.08 -6.76
CA ALA A 65 2.12 0.82 -6.11
C ALA A 65 1.74 -0.39 -6.97
N TYR A 66 0.58 -0.33 -7.63
CA TYR A 66 0.14 -1.41 -8.50
C TYR A 66 1.17 -1.67 -9.61
N GLN A 67 1.64 -0.61 -10.27
CA GLN A 67 2.62 -0.71 -11.34
C GLN A 67 3.96 -1.23 -10.83
N HIS A 68 4.35 -0.82 -9.62
CA HIS A 68 5.62 -1.22 -9.02
C HIS A 68 5.68 -2.74 -8.76
N TYR A 69 4.57 -3.34 -8.36
CA TYR A 69 4.51 -4.78 -8.02
C TYR A 69 3.81 -5.62 -9.09
N LYS A 70 3.56 -5.05 -10.25
CA LYS A 70 2.84 -5.72 -11.34
C LYS A 70 3.52 -7.02 -11.79
N GLU A 71 4.83 -7.08 -11.74
CA GLU A 71 5.60 -8.26 -12.17
C GLU A 71 5.26 -9.54 -11.41
N TYR A 72 4.77 -9.41 -10.18
CA TYR A 72 4.40 -10.57 -9.36
C TYR A 72 3.06 -11.19 -9.75
N GLY A 73 2.28 -10.51 -10.58
CA GLY A 73 0.98 -11.01 -11.02
C GLY A 73 0.04 -11.32 -9.86
N ARG A 74 -0.40 -12.56 -9.79
CA ARG A 74 -1.29 -13.03 -8.72
C ARG A 74 -0.54 -13.66 -7.55
N ASP A 75 0.77 -13.80 -7.67
CA ASP A 75 1.59 -14.42 -6.63
C ASP A 75 1.78 -13.49 -5.46
N VAL A 76 2.11 -14.09 -4.31
CA VAL A 76 2.45 -13.31 -3.13
C VAL A 76 3.78 -12.59 -3.35
N ILE A 77 3.90 -11.41 -2.75
CA ILE A 77 5.07 -10.55 -2.92
C ILE A 77 6.09 -10.86 -1.82
N PRO A 78 7.34 -11.19 -2.17
CA PRO A 78 8.38 -11.42 -1.17
C PRO A 78 8.84 -10.11 -0.54
N ASN A 79 9.53 -10.21 0.59
CA ASN A 79 10.14 -9.05 1.22
C ASN A 79 11.05 -8.32 0.24
N GLN A 80 10.97 -7.01 0.26
CA GLN A 80 11.81 -6.16 -0.57
C GLN A 80 13.10 -5.88 0.19
N GLU A 81 14.21 -6.44 -0.28
CA GLU A 81 15.48 -6.40 0.45
C GLU A 81 16.10 -5.03 0.54
N ASP A 82 15.80 -4.18 -0.38
CA ASP A 82 16.40 -2.87 -0.41
C ASP A 82 15.37 -1.78 -0.25
N CYS A 83 15.35 -1.19 0.94
CA CYS A 83 14.53 -0.03 1.20
C CYS A 83 15.05 1.23 0.50
N LYS A 84 16.08 1.08 -0.32
CA LYS A 84 16.66 2.18 -1.09
C LYS A 84 16.09 2.15 -2.49
N ARG A 85 15.65 3.30 -2.97
CA ARG A 85 15.22 3.43 -4.34
C ARG A 85 16.40 3.76 -5.22
N MET A 86 16.45 3.05 -6.36
CA MET A 86 17.43 3.39 -7.37
C MET A 86 16.90 4.54 -8.22
N LYS A 87 17.73 5.54 -8.41
CA LYS A 87 17.41 6.67 -9.24
C LYS A 87 18.60 6.96 -10.14
N LEU A 88 18.36 7.19 -11.41
CA LEU A 88 19.41 7.54 -12.35
C LEU A 88 19.75 9.02 -12.21
N ASP A 89 21.02 9.31 -11.93
CA ASP A 89 21.48 10.69 -11.92
C ASP A 89 21.68 11.15 -13.37
N GLY A 90 20.83 12.08 -13.82
CA GLY A 90 20.87 12.59 -15.18
C GLY A 90 22.13 13.35 -15.55
N LYS A 91 22.92 13.82 -14.57
CA LYS A 91 24.16 14.54 -14.82
C LYS A 91 25.36 13.63 -15.00
N THR A 92 25.43 12.58 -14.18
CA THR A 92 26.58 11.67 -14.17
C THR A 92 26.27 10.32 -14.77
N MET A 93 25.00 10.08 -15.09
CA MET A 93 24.51 8.78 -15.57
C MET A 93 24.80 7.63 -14.59
N LYS A 94 24.95 7.94 -13.32
CA LYS A 94 25.15 6.95 -12.27
C LYS A 94 23.82 6.64 -11.59
N ILE A 95 23.69 5.40 -11.14
CA ILE A 95 22.54 5.00 -10.32
C ILE A 95 22.83 5.46 -8.89
N ILE A 96 21.92 6.25 -8.35
CA ILE A 96 22.00 6.68 -6.95
C ILE A 96 20.83 6.05 -6.18
N TYR A 97 21.04 5.84 -4.88
CA TYR A 97 20.05 5.25 -4.01
C TYR A 97 19.49 6.32 -3.10
N GLU A 98 18.15 6.54 -3.19
CA GLU A 98 17.49 7.43 -2.27
C GLU A 98 17.17 6.68 -0.98
N PRO A 99 17.54 7.23 0.20
CA PRO A 99 17.18 6.58 1.45
C PRO A 99 15.66 6.63 1.65
N SER A 100 15.09 5.53 2.10
CA SER A 100 13.69 5.47 2.46
C SER A 100 13.45 6.32 3.69
N LYS A 101 12.34 7.07 3.69
CA LYS A 101 11.91 7.78 4.87
C LYS A 101 11.44 6.77 5.90
N LYS A 102 12.02 6.83 7.10
CA LYS A 102 11.66 5.90 8.17
C LYS A 102 10.23 6.17 8.64
N ILE A 103 9.41 5.13 8.64
CA ILE A 103 8.02 5.21 9.11
C ILE A 103 8.02 5.28 10.63
N ASP A 104 7.29 6.24 11.20
CA ASP A 104 7.22 6.41 12.64
C ASP A 104 6.40 5.29 13.31
N ASN A 105 6.58 5.14 14.62
CA ASN A 105 5.96 4.05 15.37
C ASN A 105 4.44 4.13 15.41
N VAL A 106 3.87 5.32 15.45
CA VAL A 106 2.42 5.51 15.48
C VAL A 106 1.81 5.04 14.17
N THR A 107 2.42 5.45 13.05
CA THR A 107 1.98 5.03 11.71
C THR A 107 2.10 3.51 11.55
N LYS A 108 3.22 2.93 11.97
CA LYS A 108 3.42 1.47 11.93
C LYS A 108 2.34 0.74 12.70
N LYS A 109 1.98 1.25 13.88
CA LYS A 109 0.95 0.64 14.72
C LYS A 109 -0.41 0.65 14.04
N ILE A 110 -0.78 1.78 13.42
CA ILE A 110 -2.05 1.90 12.70
C ILE A 110 -2.09 0.93 11.51
N ILE A 111 -1.03 0.90 10.71
CA ILE A 111 -0.94 0.01 9.56
C ILE A 111 -0.99 -1.46 10.01
N SER A 112 -0.26 -1.81 11.06
CA SER A 112 -0.24 -3.18 11.57
C SER A 112 -1.62 -3.62 12.03
N LYS A 113 -2.40 -2.75 12.66
CA LYS A 113 -3.78 -3.05 13.03
C LYS A 113 -4.65 -3.32 11.82
N VAL A 114 -4.47 -2.55 10.75
CA VAL A 114 -5.20 -2.76 9.48
C VAL A 114 -4.87 -4.14 8.92
N VAL A 115 -3.58 -4.46 8.85
CA VAL A 115 -3.14 -5.75 8.31
C VAL A 115 -3.67 -6.91 9.17
N ASP A 116 -3.58 -6.79 10.50
CA ASP A 116 -4.09 -7.81 11.42
C ASP A 116 -5.59 -8.04 11.22
N SER A 117 -6.35 -6.97 11.08
CA SER A 117 -7.81 -7.03 10.93
C SER A 117 -8.23 -7.77 9.67
N TYR A 118 -7.43 -7.64 8.61
CA TYR A 118 -7.76 -8.25 7.31
C TYR A 118 -6.91 -9.47 6.99
N SER A 119 -6.06 -9.92 7.89
CA SER A 119 -5.21 -11.09 7.69
C SER A 119 -6.00 -12.39 7.51
N GLN A 120 -7.22 -12.47 8.04
CA GLN A 120 -8.09 -13.63 7.92
C GLN A 120 -8.74 -13.74 6.54
N ILE A 121 -8.71 -12.68 5.75
CA ILE A 121 -9.29 -12.68 4.41
C ILE A 121 -8.26 -13.20 3.42
N ARG A 122 -8.38 -14.47 3.04
CA ARG A 122 -7.42 -15.13 2.16
C ARG A 122 -7.68 -14.85 0.69
N ASN A 123 -8.95 -14.67 0.31
CA ASN A 123 -9.32 -14.41 -1.08
C ASN A 123 -9.37 -12.92 -1.34
N PRO A 124 -8.52 -12.38 -2.24
CA PRO A 124 -8.51 -10.94 -2.54
C PRO A 124 -9.87 -10.41 -3.03
N PHE A 125 -10.68 -11.26 -3.66
CA PHE A 125 -11.99 -10.83 -4.14
C PHE A 125 -12.99 -10.60 -3.01
N GLU A 126 -12.83 -11.27 -1.88
CA GLU A 126 -13.65 -10.96 -0.69
C GLU A 126 -13.32 -9.56 -0.17
N LEU A 127 -12.05 -9.19 -0.21
CA LEU A 127 -11.61 -7.87 0.21
C LEU A 127 -12.11 -6.80 -0.76
N VAL A 128 -12.15 -7.09 -2.06
CA VAL A 128 -12.73 -6.21 -3.07
C VAL A 128 -14.20 -5.95 -2.75
N ARG A 129 -14.96 -7.00 -2.48
CA ARG A 129 -16.38 -6.87 -2.15
C ARG A 129 -16.57 -6.01 -0.91
N LYS A 130 -15.75 -6.23 0.12
CA LYS A 130 -15.83 -5.47 1.37
C LYS A 130 -15.56 -3.97 1.14
N THR A 131 -14.57 -3.62 0.33
CA THR A 131 -14.29 -2.21 0.03
C THR A 131 -15.43 -1.54 -0.72
N ARG A 132 -16.13 -2.28 -1.59
CA ARG A 132 -17.26 -1.75 -2.35
C ARG A 132 -18.47 -1.48 -1.49
N GLU A 133 -18.63 -2.16 -0.37
CA GLU A 133 -19.75 -1.99 0.55
C GLU A 133 -19.53 -0.84 1.53
N GLU A 134 -18.32 -0.32 1.63
CA GLU A 134 -17.95 0.71 2.60
C GLU A 134 -17.82 2.09 1.98
N ASP A 135 -18.17 3.12 2.74
CA ASP A 135 -17.77 4.49 2.43
C ASP A 135 -16.26 4.58 2.69
N PRO A 136 -15.49 5.33 1.92
CA PRO A 136 -15.89 6.25 0.86
C PRO A 136 -16.03 5.64 -0.53
N TRP A 137 -15.90 4.31 -0.71
CA TRP A 137 -16.01 3.70 -2.05
C TRP A 137 -17.34 4.03 -2.72
N LYS A 138 -18.44 3.93 -1.96
CA LYS A 138 -19.79 4.18 -2.50
C LYS A 138 -19.97 5.60 -3.03
N ASN A 139 -19.17 6.54 -2.52
CA ASN A 139 -19.26 7.95 -2.86
C ASN A 139 -18.14 8.40 -3.79
N THR A 140 -17.38 7.45 -4.35
CA THR A 140 -16.25 7.74 -5.23
C THR A 140 -16.63 7.38 -6.67
N ASP A 141 -16.51 8.35 -7.58
CA ASP A 141 -16.70 8.09 -8.99
C ASP A 141 -15.56 7.24 -9.52
N LEU A 142 -15.86 6.42 -10.54
CA LEU A 142 -14.83 5.63 -11.19
C LEU A 142 -13.74 6.54 -11.77
N ASN A 143 -12.49 6.13 -11.61
CA ASN A 143 -11.31 6.84 -12.12
C ASN A 143 -10.97 8.15 -11.38
N GLN A 144 -11.39 8.28 -10.16
CA GLN A 144 -10.96 9.37 -9.30
C GLN A 144 -9.94 8.93 -8.28
#